data_82ca0c16761c63562aa6f0242f027a7f
#
_entry.id   82ca0c16761c63562aa6f0242f027a7f
#
_cell.length_a   1.000
_cell.length_b   1.000
_cell.length_c   1.000
_cell.angle_alpha   90.00
_cell.angle_beta   90.00
_cell.angle_gamma   90.00
#
_symmetry.space_group_name_H-M   'P 1'
#
loop_
_entity.id
_entity.type
_entity.pdbx_description
1 polymer ?
#
loop_
_entity_poly.entity_id
_entity_poly.type
_entity_poly.pdbx_seq_one_letter_code
_entity_poly.pdbx_strand_id
1 'polypeptide(L)'
;RQITYGPRTHGIHKKSQLDEIVERSLRGAAIWDELKDRLNKSALGLSGGQQQRLCIARALAVQPDVILMDEPTSALDPISTSKIEDLVLELKKDYTIIMVTHNMQQATRVSDRTVFFLLGEVIEDGKTEELFSMPRDKRTEDYITGRFG
;
A
#
# COMPACT_ATOMS: atom_id res chain seq x y z
N ARG A 1 15.06 10.91 -9.08
CA ARG A 1 15.90 10.88 -7.87
C ARG A 1 15.27 10.10 -6.71
N GLN A 2 13.97 10.21 -6.47
CA GLN A 2 13.33 9.52 -5.33
C GLN A 2 13.42 8.00 -5.42
N ILE A 3 13.11 7.40 -6.57
CA ILE A 3 13.15 5.94 -6.77
C ILE A 3 14.57 5.40 -6.70
N THR A 4 15.55 6.14 -7.21
CA THR A 4 16.95 5.70 -7.25
C THR A 4 17.70 5.87 -5.92
N TYR A 5 17.09 6.47 -4.91
CA TYR A 5 17.76 6.70 -3.61
C TYR A 5 18.10 5.38 -2.93
N GLY A 6 17.11 4.50 -2.70
CA GLY A 6 17.35 3.19 -2.09
C GLY A 6 18.37 2.34 -2.83
N PRO A 7 18.21 2.07 -4.14
CA PRO A 7 19.21 1.34 -4.92
C PRO A 7 20.64 1.90 -4.82
N ARG A 8 20.78 3.22 -4.80
CA ARG A 8 22.11 3.87 -4.63
C ARG A 8 22.72 3.61 -3.27
N THR A 9 21.93 3.64 -2.20
CA THR A 9 22.42 3.32 -0.85
C THR A 9 22.82 1.84 -0.71
N HIS A 10 22.31 0.97 -1.59
CA HIS A 10 22.70 -0.43 -1.72
C HIS A 10 23.81 -0.67 -2.76
N GLY A 11 24.53 0.38 -3.18
CA GLY A 11 25.73 0.27 -4.02
C GLY A 11 25.47 0.24 -5.54
N ILE A 12 24.23 0.47 -6.01
CA ILE A 12 23.92 0.51 -7.44
C ILE A 12 24.14 1.94 -7.95
N HIS A 13 25.19 2.16 -8.74
CA HIS A 13 25.52 3.49 -9.25
C HIS A 13 25.49 3.59 -10.78
N LYS A 14 25.49 2.46 -11.50
CA LYS A 14 25.50 2.45 -12.96
C LYS A 14 24.18 2.99 -13.48
N LYS A 15 24.23 4.02 -14.33
CA LYS A 15 23.05 4.73 -14.85
C LYS A 15 22.05 3.78 -15.52
N SER A 16 22.52 2.87 -16.39
CA SER A 16 21.64 1.92 -17.09
C SER A 16 20.88 1.02 -16.12
N GLN A 17 21.50 0.55 -15.04
CA GLN A 17 20.82 -0.26 -14.01
C GLN A 17 19.78 0.57 -13.23
N LEU A 18 20.10 1.82 -12.93
CA LEU A 18 19.16 2.72 -12.25
C LEU A 18 17.96 3.06 -13.13
N ASP A 19 18.16 3.28 -14.43
CA ASP A 19 17.08 3.56 -15.39
C ASP A 19 16.15 2.34 -15.51
N GLU A 20 16.69 1.13 -15.58
CA GLU A 20 15.94 -0.12 -15.59
C GLU A 20 15.13 -0.33 -14.28
N ILE A 21 15.75 -0.07 -13.12
CA ILE A 21 15.05 -0.12 -11.82
C ILE A 21 13.90 0.88 -11.77
N VAL A 22 14.11 2.12 -12.27
CA VAL A 22 13.07 3.14 -12.31
C VAL A 22 11.88 2.68 -13.16
N GLU A 23 12.13 2.19 -14.37
CA GLU A 23 11.05 1.71 -15.24
C GLU A 23 10.31 0.52 -14.61
N ARG A 24 11.03 -0.49 -14.15
CA ARG A 24 10.43 -1.67 -13.50
C ARG A 24 9.58 -1.28 -12.30
N SER A 25 10.08 -0.39 -11.44
CA SER A 25 9.38 0.03 -10.22
C SER A 25 8.12 0.85 -10.52
N LEU A 26 8.18 1.74 -11.52
CA LEU A 26 7.01 2.52 -11.96
C LEU A 26 5.96 1.65 -12.65
N ARG A 27 6.37 0.63 -13.41
CA ARG A 27 5.45 -0.36 -13.98
C ARG A 27 4.81 -1.21 -12.90
N GLY A 28 5.59 -1.69 -11.92
CA GLY A 28 5.09 -2.45 -10.77
C GLY A 28 4.10 -1.66 -9.91
N ALA A 29 4.21 -0.33 -9.86
CA ALA A 29 3.27 0.56 -9.20
C ALA A 29 2.15 1.09 -10.11
N ALA A 30 1.97 0.53 -11.32
CA ALA A 30 0.96 0.90 -12.30
C ALA A 30 0.91 2.41 -12.63
N ILE A 31 2.08 3.08 -12.72
CA ILE A 31 2.16 4.53 -12.95
C ILE A 31 3.15 4.92 -14.06
N TRP A 32 3.79 3.96 -14.72
CA TRP A 32 4.77 4.21 -15.75
C TRP A 32 4.24 5.09 -16.89
N ASP A 33 3.08 4.75 -17.45
CA ASP A 33 2.53 5.45 -18.60
C ASP A 33 2.14 6.91 -18.31
N GLU A 34 1.84 7.20 -17.04
CA GLU A 34 1.54 8.56 -16.59
C GLU A 34 2.81 9.40 -16.36
N LEU A 35 3.95 8.76 -16.08
CA LEU A 35 5.17 9.46 -15.64
C LEU A 35 6.35 9.36 -16.60
N LYS A 36 6.37 8.44 -17.57
CA LYS A 36 7.52 8.17 -18.46
C LYS A 36 8.07 9.43 -19.15
N ASP A 37 7.22 10.36 -19.54
CA ASP A 37 7.60 11.60 -20.25
C ASP A 37 7.96 12.76 -19.30
N ARG A 38 7.91 12.53 -17.97
CA ARG A 38 8.16 13.58 -16.97
C ARG A 38 9.05 13.14 -15.80
N LEU A 39 9.87 12.12 -15.97
CA LEU A 39 10.73 11.53 -14.93
C LEU A 39 11.67 12.52 -14.23
N ASN A 40 12.03 13.61 -14.91
CA ASN A 40 12.91 14.64 -14.39
C ASN A 40 12.17 15.85 -13.77
N LYS A 41 10.82 15.84 -13.79
CA LYS A 41 10.02 16.91 -13.18
C LYS A 41 9.79 16.67 -11.69
N SER A 42 9.40 17.73 -10.98
CA SER A 42 9.04 17.65 -9.56
C SER A 42 7.81 16.77 -9.35
N ALA A 43 7.84 15.94 -8.32
CA ALA A 43 6.70 15.13 -7.90
C ALA A 43 5.60 15.95 -7.19
N LEU A 44 5.88 17.18 -6.78
CA LEU A 44 4.90 18.04 -6.10
C LEU A 44 3.70 18.41 -6.97
N GLY A 45 3.83 18.36 -8.31
CA GLY A 45 2.75 18.60 -9.25
C GLY A 45 1.95 17.34 -9.63
N LEU A 46 2.12 16.24 -8.91
CA LEU A 46 1.34 15.00 -9.07
C LEU A 46 0.08 15.05 -8.20
N SER A 47 -0.99 14.37 -8.64
CA SER A 47 -2.16 14.15 -7.79
C SER A 47 -1.82 13.28 -6.58
N GLY A 48 -2.66 13.30 -5.52
CA GLY A 48 -2.45 12.48 -4.32
C GLY A 48 -2.29 10.99 -4.65
N GLY A 49 -3.15 10.44 -5.49
CA GLY A 49 -3.06 9.04 -5.92
C GLY A 49 -1.80 8.73 -6.74
N GLN A 50 -1.32 9.68 -7.56
CA GLN A 50 -0.05 9.53 -8.27
C GLN A 50 1.14 9.57 -7.31
N GLN A 51 1.12 10.48 -6.32
CA GLN A 51 2.16 10.55 -5.29
C GLN A 51 2.22 9.26 -4.48
N GLN A 52 1.07 8.70 -4.10
CA GLN A 52 0.99 7.45 -3.36
C GLN A 52 1.56 6.27 -4.16
N ARG A 53 1.17 6.12 -5.44
CA ARG A 53 1.75 5.09 -6.31
C ARG A 53 3.26 5.29 -6.54
N LEU A 54 3.73 6.54 -6.59
CA LEU A 54 5.16 6.84 -6.64
C LEU A 54 5.88 6.41 -5.35
N CYS A 55 5.25 6.55 -4.17
CA CYS A 55 5.79 6.04 -2.90
C CYS A 55 5.88 4.51 -2.90
N ILE A 56 4.86 3.81 -3.45
CA ILE A 56 4.91 2.37 -3.63
C ILE A 56 6.04 1.98 -4.60
N ALA A 57 6.18 2.66 -5.75
CA ALA A 57 7.28 2.43 -6.69
C ALA A 57 8.66 2.58 -6.01
N ARG A 58 8.79 3.52 -5.09
CA ARG A 58 10.01 3.74 -4.31
C ARG A 58 10.32 2.55 -3.40
N ALA A 59 9.31 1.97 -2.77
CA ALA A 59 9.46 0.75 -1.96
C ALA A 59 9.85 -0.45 -2.83
N LEU A 60 9.21 -0.63 -3.97
CA LEU A 60 9.50 -1.72 -4.92
C LEU A 60 10.91 -1.66 -5.51
N ALA A 61 11.53 -0.48 -5.56
CA ALA A 61 12.85 -0.29 -6.16
C ALA A 61 13.97 -1.07 -5.46
N VAL A 62 13.82 -1.37 -4.19
CA VAL A 62 14.78 -2.15 -3.39
C VAL A 62 14.42 -3.64 -3.30
N GLN A 63 13.36 -4.08 -3.98
CA GLN A 63 12.88 -5.46 -4.00
C GLN A 63 12.71 -6.06 -2.59
N PRO A 64 11.81 -5.48 -1.75
CA PRO A 64 11.62 -5.94 -0.38
C PRO A 64 10.86 -7.27 -0.36
N ASP A 65 11.04 -8.07 0.70
CA ASP A 65 10.21 -9.25 0.95
C ASP A 65 8.84 -8.86 1.54
N VAL A 66 8.80 -7.74 2.27
CA VAL A 66 7.60 -7.23 2.96
C VAL A 66 7.41 -5.74 2.66
N ILE A 67 6.19 -5.37 2.32
CA ILE A 67 5.79 -3.97 2.09
C ILE A 67 4.90 -3.54 3.25
N LEU A 68 5.29 -2.45 3.92
CA LEU A 68 4.51 -1.82 4.99
C LEU A 68 3.76 -0.62 4.43
N MET A 69 2.45 -0.56 4.66
CA MET A 69 1.58 0.53 4.25
C MET A 69 0.81 1.06 5.46
N ASP A 70 0.98 2.34 5.74
CA ASP A 70 0.27 3.01 6.83
C ASP A 70 -0.74 3.99 6.23
N GLU A 71 -2.03 3.69 6.42
CA GLU A 71 -3.16 4.48 5.93
C GLU A 71 -3.02 4.93 4.45
N PRO A 72 -2.75 4.00 3.49
CA PRO A 72 -2.31 4.38 2.15
C PRO A 72 -3.35 5.16 1.33
N THR A 73 -4.59 5.22 1.78
CA THR A 73 -5.70 5.86 1.04
C THR A 73 -6.43 6.94 1.82
N SER A 74 -6.00 7.27 3.04
CA SER A 74 -6.72 8.17 3.97
C SER A 74 -6.97 9.59 3.42
N ALA A 75 -6.10 10.07 2.53
CA ALA A 75 -6.19 11.40 1.93
C ALA A 75 -6.57 11.37 0.43
N LEU A 76 -7.13 10.26 -0.05
CA LEU A 76 -7.44 10.06 -1.47
C LEU A 76 -8.94 10.12 -1.75
N ASP A 77 -9.27 10.57 -2.96
CA ASP A 77 -10.61 10.44 -3.51
C ASP A 77 -10.96 8.96 -3.81
N PRO A 78 -12.26 8.61 -3.96
CA PRO A 78 -12.68 7.23 -4.16
C PRO A 78 -12.06 6.55 -5.40
N ILE A 79 -11.85 7.29 -6.49
CA ILE A 79 -11.25 6.74 -7.73
C ILE A 79 -9.77 6.40 -7.50
N SER A 80 -9.04 7.30 -6.83
CA SER A 80 -7.64 7.08 -6.46
C SER A 80 -7.51 5.94 -5.44
N THR A 81 -8.43 5.84 -4.49
CA THR A 81 -8.51 4.74 -3.51
C THR A 81 -8.65 3.40 -4.22
N SER A 82 -9.61 3.26 -5.14
CA SER A 82 -9.81 2.03 -5.92
C SER A 82 -8.54 1.61 -6.66
N LYS A 83 -7.84 2.54 -7.30
CA LYS A 83 -6.57 2.25 -7.98
C LYS A 83 -5.47 1.74 -7.05
N ILE A 84 -5.42 2.22 -5.81
CA ILE A 84 -4.47 1.71 -4.81
C ILE A 84 -4.89 0.32 -4.34
N GLU A 85 -6.17 0.08 -4.11
CA GLU A 85 -6.68 -1.24 -3.73
C GLU A 85 -6.42 -2.30 -4.82
N ASP A 86 -6.69 -1.96 -6.09
CA ASP A 86 -6.38 -2.83 -7.23
C ASP A 86 -4.86 -3.13 -7.30
N LEU A 87 -4.02 -2.12 -7.08
CA LEU A 87 -2.57 -2.29 -7.03
C LEU A 87 -2.14 -3.20 -5.87
N VAL A 88 -2.74 -3.08 -4.69
CA VAL A 88 -2.47 -3.96 -3.54
C VAL A 88 -2.84 -5.41 -3.86
N LEU A 89 -3.99 -5.64 -4.51
CA LEU A 89 -4.43 -6.97 -4.94
C LEU A 89 -3.47 -7.61 -5.94
N GLU A 90 -2.85 -6.83 -6.82
CA GLU A 90 -1.81 -7.33 -7.72
C GLU A 90 -0.50 -7.61 -6.98
N LEU A 91 -0.04 -6.67 -6.15
CA LEU A 91 1.22 -6.78 -5.43
C LEU A 91 1.24 -7.93 -4.41
N LYS A 92 0.11 -8.25 -3.78
CA LYS A 92 0.04 -9.36 -2.80
C LYS A 92 0.29 -10.74 -3.40
N LYS A 93 0.32 -10.88 -4.72
CA LYS A 93 0.68 -12.12 -5.41
C LYS A 93 2.18 -12.45 -5.26
N ASP A 94 3.01 -11.39 -5.18
CA ASP A 94 4.46 -11.50 -5.17
C ASP A 94 5.11 -11.02 -3.85
N TYR A 95 4.38 -10.22 -3.06
CA TYR A 95 4.88 -9.60 -1.83
C TYR A 95 4.00 -9.91 -0.63
N THR A 96 4.62 -10.02 0.54
CA THR A 96 3.88 -9.92 1.81
C THR A 96 3.57 -8.46 2.08
N ILE A 97 2.28 -8.12 2.23
CA ILE A 97 1.85 -6.74 2.51
C ILE A 97 1.26 -6.67 3.91
N ILE A 98 1.77 -5.75 4.72
CA ILE A 98 1.20 -5.40 6.02
C ILE A 98 0.64 -3.98 5.89
N MET A 99 -0.68 -3.85 6.05
CA MET A 99 -1.37 -2.58 5.92
C MET A 99 -2.04 -2.19 7.23
N VAL A 100 -1.86 -0.96 7.66
CA VAL A 100 -2.65 -0.34 8.72
C VAL A 100 -3.74 0.49 8.06
N THR A 101 -4.99 0.30 8.48
CA THR A 101 -6.13 1.11 8.04
C THR A 101 -7.23 1.14 9.10
N HIS A 102 -7.89 2.26 9.22
CA HIS A 102 -9.14 2.38 10.00
C HIS A 102 -10.39 2.14 9.14
N ASN A 103 -10.22 1.92 7.83
CA ASN A 103 -11.32 1.66 6.91
C ASN A 103 -11.59 0.14 6.81
N MET A 104 -12.62 -0.31 7.53
CA MET A 104 -13.02 -1.73 7.55
C MET A 104 -13.39 -2.27 6.18
N GLN A 105 -14.05 -1.46 5.34
CA GLN A 105 -14.42 -1.89 3.99
C GLN A 105 -13.18 -2.13 3.13
N GLN A 106 -12.15 -1.30 3.28
CA GLN A 106 -10.86 -1.52 2.61
C GLN A 106 -10.21 -2.81 3.11
N ALA A 107 -10.12 -3.01 4.43
CA ALA A 107 -9.58 -4.25 4.99
C ALA A 107 -10.30 -5.48 4.42
N THR A 108 -11.64 -5.47 4.38
CA THR A 108 -12.44 -6.57 3.83
C THR A 108 -12.15 -6.84 2.35
N ARG A 109 -11.87 -5.79 1.55
CA ARG A 109 -11.63 -5.96 0.11
C ARG A 109 -10.24 -6.49 -0.24
N VAL A 110 -9.20 -6.08 0.52
CA VAL A 110 -7.81 -6.30 0.10
C VAL A 110 -7.05 -7.32 0.94
N SER A 111 -7.44 -7.56 2.20
CA SER A 111 -6.66 -8.42 3.10
C SER A 111 -7.16 -9.86 3.14
N ASP A 112 -6.24 -10.80 3.35
CA ASP A 112 -6.54 -12.22 3.56
C ASP A 112 -6.66 -12.53 5.07
N ARG A 113 -5.92 -11.77 5.89
CA ARG A 113 -5.90 -11.87 7.35
C ARG A 113 -6.00 -10.48 7.96
N THR A 114 -6.77 -10.35 9.03
CA THR A 114 -6.97 -9.09 9.75
C THR A 114 -6.63 -9.27 11.22
N VAL A 115 -5.93 -8.28 11.76
CA VAL A 115 -5.66 -8.15 13.19
C VAL A 115 -6.36 -6.90 13.68
N PHE A 116 -7.31 -7.05 14.61
CA PHE A 116 -8.01 -5.93 15.20
C PHE A 116 -7.30 -5.45 16.46
N PHE A 117 -6.89 -4.17 16.43
CA PHE A 117 -6.26 -3.48 17.55
C PHE A 117 -7.24 -2.48 18.18
N LEU A 118 -7.29 -2.46 19.50
CA LEU A 118 -8.03 -1.46 20.26
C LEU A 118 -7.20 -1.03 21.47
N LEU A 119 -6.98 0.27 21.61
CA LEU A 119 -6.23 0.89 22.74
C LEU A 119 -4.86 0.24 23.01
N GLY A 120 -4.16 -0.16 21.95
CA GLY A 120 -2.82 -0.77 22.04
C GLY A 120 -2.82 -2.28 22.29
N GLU A 121 -3.98 -2.92 22.37
CA GLU A 121 -4.11 -4.37 22.55
C GLU A 121 -4.60 -5.05 21.27
N VAL A 122 -4.10 -6.24 20.99
CA VAL A 122 -4.65 -7.15 19.98
C VAL A 122 -5.91 -7.77 20.56
N ILE A 123 -7.06 -7.48 19.97
CA ILE A 123 -8.36 -7.98 20.43
C ILE A 123 -8.69 -9.27 19.70
N GLU A 124 -8.53 -9.28 18.39
CA GLU A 124 -8.86 -10.42 17.56
C GLU A 124 -7.91 -10.52 16.37
N ASP A 125 -7.62 -11.75 15.95
CA ASP A 125 -6.76 -12.05 14.82
C ASP A 125 -7.30 -13.29 14.10
N GLY A 126 -7.49 -13.18 12.77
CA GLY A 126 -8.06 -14.27 11.99
C GLY A 126 -8.12 -14.00 10.51
N LYS A 127 -8.70 -14.94 9.76
CA LYS A 127 -9.03 -14.70 8.36
C LYS A 127 -10.02 -13.55 8.28
N THR A 128 -9.79 -12.66 7.33
CA THR A 128 -10.60 -11.45 7.15
C THR A 128 -12.08 -11.77 7.03
N GLU A 129 -12.45 -12.75 6.20
CA GLU A 129 -13.83 -13.17 5.99
C GLU A 129 -14.49 -13.63 7.30
N GLU A 130 -13.79 -14.45 8.09
CA GLU A 130 -14.30 -14.97 9.37
C GLU A 130 -14.46 -13.86 10.40
N LEU A 131 -13.44 -12.98 10.54
CA LEU A 131 -13.44 -11.88 11.50
C LEU A 131 -14.57 -10.88 11.26
N PHE A 132 -14.84 -10.55 9.98
CA PHE A 132 -15.90 -9.59 9.64
C PHE A 132 -17.30 -10.20 9.60
N SER A 133 -17.46 -11.51 9.33
CA SER A 133 -18.77 -12.17 9.29
C SER A 133 -19.23 -12.74 10.64
N MET A 134 -18.29 -13.26 11.45
CA MET A 134 -18.56 -13.90 12.73
C MET A 134 -17.45 -13.57 13.75
N PRO A 135 -17.36 -12.30 14.19
CA PRO A 135 -16.39 -11.90 15.19
C PRO A 135 -16.60 -12.68 16.51
N ARG A 136 -15.50 -13.08 17.13
CA ARG A 136 -15.52 -13.87 18.38
C ARG A 136 -15.55 -12.98 19.62
N ASP A 137 -14.94 -11.79 19.53
CA ASP A 137 -14.91 -10.81 20.61
C ASP A 137 -15.97 -9.76 20.39
N LYS A 138 -16.74 -9.47 21.45
CA LYS A 138 -17.82 -8.48 21.39
C LYS A 138 -17.31 -7.09 21.02
N ARG A 139 -16.09 -6.72 21.40
CA ARG A 139 -15.48 -5.43 21.04
C ARG A 139 -15.24 -5.34 19.53
N THR A 140 -14.88 -6.45 18.88
CA THR A 140 -14.77 -6.53 17.41
C THR A 140 -16.13 -6.36 16.75
N GLU A 141 -17.17 -7.04 17.28
CA GLU A 141 -18.54 -6.90 16.79
C GLU A 141 -19.07 -5.47 16.93
N ASP A 142 -18.87 -4.86 18.10
CA ASP A 142 -19.30 -3.49 18.37
C ASP A 142 -18.56 -2.49 17.45
N TYR A 143 -17.27 -2.73 17.16
CA TYR A 143 -16.51 -1.94 16.20
C TYR A 143 -17.06 -2.06 14.78
N ILE A 144 -17.28 -3.28 14.30
CA ILE A 144 -17.78 -3.54 12.94
C ILE A 144 -19.18 -2.98 12.75
N THR A 145 -20.04 -3.05 13.78
CA THR A 145 -21.42 -2.58 13.72
C THR A 145 -21.59 -1.09 14.06
N GLY A 146 -20.49 -0.39 14.41
CA GLY A 146 -20.54 1.02 14.81
C GLY A 146 -21.21 1.28 16.15
N ARG A 147 -21.30 0.28 17.02
CA ARG A 147 -21.95 0.35 18.32
C ARG A 147 -20.96 0.64 19.44
N PHE A 148 -20.13 1.66 19.26
CA PHE A 148 -19.32 2.16 20.34
C PHE A 148 -20.18 3.01 21.28
N GLY A 149 -20.45 2.50 22.45
CA GLY A 149 -21.10 3.22 23.54
C GLY A 149 -20.42 2.91 24.85
#